data_c50ce7f8043175f4c7c9b370d4865a63
#
_entry.id   c50ce7f8043175f4c7c9b370d4865a63
#
_cell.length_a   1.000
_cell.length_b   1.000
_cell.length_c   1.000
_cell.angle_alpha   90.00
_cell.angle_beta   90.00
_cell.angle_gamma   90.00
#
_symmetry.space_group_name_H-M   'P 1'
#
loop_
_entity.id
_entity.type
_entity.pdbx_description
1 polymer ?
#
loop_
_entity_poly.entity_id
_entity_poly.type
_entity_poly.pdbx_seq_one_letter_code
_entity_poly.pdbx_strand_id
1 'polypeptide(L)'
;MPENRGYLPEGLSAPPLYTLEMLRRAVSNGAVLEGTVQRCDGDLNLYLQLGSTFAKIPREEVTAPWISGADREIAVLSRVGKQVCFTVESLSADAKGAPTALLSRRKVQEQAMEEMRRGLKPGAVVVGKVVRMEPFGAFVDIGRGIVALLPTEYISAARIRHPNERFRVGQKILAVVKVFDRENRRITLTHKELLGTWLENASRFSEEDTVRGTVRGVMDYGCFVELAPNLSGLTDQREDLREGDGVSVTIRSIRPERMKIKLQVIEVLPPAEPPETLPYWITDGVLDRWIYSPANCERPPVVTEFTEIP
;
A
#
# COMPACT_ATOMS: atom_id res chain seq x y z
N MET A 1 11.03 -1.44 13.75
CA MET A 1 11.34 -0.71 12.48
C MET A 1 10.82 -1.52 11.33
N PRO A 2 10.09 -0.92 10.32
CA PRO A 2 9.65 -1.69 9.15
C PRO A 2 10.82 -2.44 8.50
N GLU A 3 10.58 -3.69 8.12
CA GLU A 3 11.61 -4.62 7.65
C GLU A 3 12.25 -4.22 6.30
N ASN A 4 11.56 -3.37 5.51
CA ASN A 4 12.05 -2.91 4.21
C ASN A 4 12.77 -1.54 4.24
N ARG A 5 13.30 -1.09 5.38
CA ARG A 5 14.03 0.20 5.45
C ARG A 5 15.26 0.30 4.54
N GLY A 6 15.86 -0.83 4.18
CA GLY A 6 16.98 -0.86 3.24
C GLY A 6 16.60 -0.59 1.78
N TYR A 7 15.31 -0.70 1.43
CA TYR A 7 14.77 -0.47 0.08
C TYR A 7 13.36 0.13 0.16
N LEU A 8 13.28 1.45 0.14
CA LEU A 8 12.00 2.17 0.22
C LEU A 8 11.28 2.23 -1.15
N PRO A 9 9.94 2.40 -1.15
CA PRO A 9 9.17 2.67 -2.37
C PRO A 9 9.69 3.86 -3.17
N GLU A 10 9.55 3.79 -4.49
CA GLU A 10 9.97 4.85 -5.41
C GLU A 10 9.23 6.17 -5.12
N GLY A 11 9.98 7.28 -5.10
CA GLY A 11 9.43 8.62 -4.98
C GLY A 11 8.77 8.92 -3.62
N LEU A 12 9.34 8.45 -2.52
CA LEU A 12 8.97 8.90 -1.17
C LEU A 12 9.70 10.19 -0.76
N SER A 13 10.83 10.48 -1.40
CA SER A 13 11.62 11.67 -1.15
C SER A 13 11.90 12.39 -2.46
N ALA A 14 12.07 13.71 -2.41
CA ALA A 14 12.52 14.44 -3.59
C ALA A 14 13.97 14.06 -3.94
N PRO A 15 14.27 13.80 -5.23
CA PRO A 15 15.64 13.50 -5.64
C PRO A 15 16.54 14.71 -5.43
N PRO A 16 17.82 14.52 -5.10
CA PRO A 16 18.77 15.63 -5.00
C PRO A 16 19.07 16.24 -6.37
N LEU A 17 19.66 17.43 -6.36
CA LEU A 17 20.27 17.99 -7.56
C LEU A 17 21.55 17.22 -7.87
N TYR A 18 21.55 16.47 -8.96
CA TYR A 18 22.69 15.65 -9.37
C TYR A 18 23.77 16.49 -10.05
N THR A 19 25.02 16.29 -9.64
CA THR A 19 26.21 16.78 -10.34
C THR A 19 26.84 15.65 -11.15
N LEU A 20 27.62 15.98 -12.18
CA LEU A 20 28.32 14.99 -12.99
C LEU A 20 29.29 14.13 -12.12
N GLU A 21 29.89 14.72 -11.09
CA GLU A 21 30.75 13.98 -10.15
C GLU A 21 29.97 12.95 -9.35
N MET A 22 28.76 13.29 -8.86
CA MET A 22 27.88 12.33 -8.15
C MET A 22 27.53 11.17 -9.08
N LEU A 23 27.21 11.43 -10.35
CA LEU A 23 26.89 10.40 -11.33
C LEU A 23 28.12 9.50 -11.63
N ARG A 24 29.33 10.07 -11.74
CA ARG A 24 30.57 9.29 -11.89
C ARG A 24 30.83 8.35 -10.70
N ARG A 25 30.59 8.84 -9.48
CA ARG A 25 30.69 8.01 -8.27
C ARG A 25 29.65 6.89 -8.28
N ALA A 26 28.41 7.20 -8.74
CA ALA A 26 27.35 6.19 -8.83
C ALA A 26 27.69 5.07 -9.84
N VAL A 27 28.35 5.38 -10.97
CA VAL A 27 28.88 4.36 -11.88
C VAL A 27 29.90 3.46 -11.18
N SER A 28 30.81 4.05 -10.38
CA SER A 28 31.90 3.32 -9.74
C SER A 28 31.44 2.42 -8.59
N ASN A 29 30.44 2.82 -7.80
CA ASN A 29 29.99 2.12 -6.61
C ASN A 29 28.64 1.42 -6.75
N GLY A 30 27.97 1.52 -7.92
CA GLY A 30 26.67 0.90 -8.13
C GLY A 30 25.52 1.50 -7.31
N ALA A 31 25.66 2.76 -6.85
CA ALA A 31 24.66 3.39 -6.00
C ALA A 31 23.31 3.48 -6.70
N VAL A 32 22.24 3.15 -5.96
CA VAL A 32 20.87 3.33 -6.42
C VAL A 32 20.49 4.80 -6.24
N LEU A 33 20.09 5.43 -7.32
CA LEU A 33 19.62 6.80 -7.39
C LEU A 33 18.15 6.86 -7.77
N GLU A 34 17.50 8.01 -7.56
CA GLU A 34 16.12 8.26 -7.99
C GLU A 34 16.02 9.49 -8.89
N GLY A 35 15.09 9.48 -9.82
CA GLY A 35 14.85 10.63 -10.70
C GLY A 35 13.46 10.59 -11.34
N THR A 36 12.96 11.76 -11.75
CA THR A 36 11.64 11.89 -12.37
C THR A 36 11.74 11.64 -13.87
N VAL A 37 10.94 10.68 -14.35
CA VAL A 37 10.80 10.43 -15.79
C VAL A 37 10.05 11.59 -16.44
N GLN A 38 10.66 12.24 -17.41
CA GLN A 38 10.05 13.37 -18.11
C GLN A 38 9.24 12.96 -19.34
N ARG A 39 9.70 11.94 -20.08
CA ARG A 39 9.01 11.46 -21.27
C ARG A 39 9.35 10.00 -21.57
N CYS A 40 8.48 9.39 -22.39
CA CYS A 40 8.67 8.11 -23.05
C CYS A 40 8.64 8.33 -24.56
N ASP A 41 9.53 7.68 -25.33
CA ASP A 41 9.49 7.73 -26.79
C ASP A 41 8.65 6.57 -27.38
N GLY A 42 8.53 6.53 -28.72
CA GLY A 42 7.77 5.50 -29.43
C GLY A 42 8.35 4.08 -29.29
N ASP A 43 9.63 3.96 -28.97
CA ASP A 43 10.32 2.69 -28.71
C ASP A 43 10.24 2.29 -27.22
N LEU A 44 9.47 3.00 -26.41
CA LEU A 44 9.30 2.79 -24.97
C LEU A 44 10.57 3.02 -24.13
N ASN A 45 11.51 3.84 -24.60
CA ASN A 45 12.62 4.31 -23.80
C ASN A 45 12.16 5.46 -22.90
N LEU A 46 12.64 5.51 -21.65
CA LEU A 46 12.35 6.59 -20.73
C LEU A 46 13.52 7.59 -20.66
N TYR A 47 13.17 8.86 -20.49
CA TYR A 47 14.14 9.94 -20.44
C TYR A 47 13.96 10.78 -19.20
N LEU A 48 15.09 11.13 -18.59
CA LEU A 48 15.19 11.92 -17.36
C LEU A 48 16.22 13.04 -17.54
N GLN A 49 16.11 14.09 -16.73
CA GLN A 49 17.14 15.12 -16.60
C GLN A 49 17.73 15.03 -15.19
N LEU A 50 19.02 14.76 -15.11
CA LEU A 50 19.79 14.63 -13.87
C LEU A 50 20.78 15.80 -13.76
N GLY A 51 20.33 16.93 -13.23
CA GLY A 51 21.09 18.18 -13.31
C GLY A 51 21.33 18.59 -14.75
N SER A 52 22.61 18.73 -15.16
CA SER A 52 22.99 19.02 -16.57
C SER A 52 23.04 17.77 -17.48
N THR A 53 22.90 16.58 -16.93
CA THR A 53 23.06 15.32 -17.66
C THR A 53 21.73 14.81 -18.20
N PHE A 54 21.65 14.58 -19.52
CA PHE A 54 20.50 13.94 -20.14
C PHE A 54 20.61 12.41 -20.00
N ALA A 55 19.59 11.77 -19.45
CA ALA A 55 19.65 10.37 -19.09
C ALA A 55 18.56 9.56 -19.81
N LYS A 56 18.91 8.31 -20.19
CA LYS A 56 18.03 7.36 -20.87
C LYS A 56 17.99 6.05 -20.11
N ILE A 57 16.78 5.51 -19.91
CA ILE A 57 16.56 4.11 -19.52
C ILE A 57 16.03 3.41 -20.78
N PRO A 58 16.79 2.50 -21.42
CA PRO A 58 16.32 1.71 -22.55
C PRO A 58 15.10 0.86 -22.16
N ARG A 59 14.22 0.57 -23.11
CA ARG A 59 13.00 -0.23 -22.91
C ARG A 59 13.26 -1.52 -22.10
N GLU A 60 14.31 -2.25 -22.45
CA GLU A 60 14.71 -3.50 -21.80
C GLU A 60 15.21 -3.31 -20.35
N GLU A 61 15.61 -2.10 -20.00
CA GLU A 61 16.12 -1.74 -18.68
C GLU A 61 15.07 -1.05 -17.77
N VAL A 62 13.83 -0.85 -18.24
CA VAL A 62 12.78 -0.17 -17.47
C VAL A 62 12.12 -1.08 -16.43
N THR A 63 11.90 -2.35 -16.79
CA THR A 63 11.18 -3.31 -15.93
C THR A 63 11.92 -4.62 -15.81
N ALA A 64 11.77 -5.26 -14.66
CA ALA A 64 12.29 -6.60 -14.43
C ALA A 64 11.71 -7.64 -15.40
N PRO A 65 12.46 -8.72 -15.72
CA PRO A 65 12.12 -9.68 -16.80
C PRO A 65 10.86 -10.51 -16.51
N TRP A 66 10.44 -10.64 -15.25
CA TRP A 66 9.20 -11.35 -14.87
C TRP A 66 7.92 -10.53 -15.16
N ILE A 67 8.04 -9.26 -15.54
CA ILE A 67 6.94 -8.43 -16.04
C ILE A 67 6.95 -8.53 -17.57
N SER A 68 5.93 -9.12 -18.16
CA SER A 68 5.88 -9.44 -19.60
C SER A 68 4.56 -9.02 -20.26
N GLY A 69 4.51 -9.11 -21.58
CA GLY A 69 3.31 -8.85 -22.38
C GLY A 69 2.80 -7.40 -22.28
N ALA A 70 1.49 -7.23 -22.35
CA ALA A 70 0.81 -5.93 -22.24
C ALA A 70 1.07 -5.24 -20.89
N ASP A 71 1.24 -6.00 -19.82
CA ASP A 71 1.58 -5.47 -18.50
C ASP A 71 2.91 -4.72 -18.51
N ARG A 72 3.86 -5.15 -19.33
CA ARG A 72 5.16 -4.49 -19.49
C ARG A 72 5.03 -3.11 -20.12
N GLU A 73 4.23 -2.96 -21.14
CA GLU A 73 4.02 -1.65 -21.81
C GLU A 73 3.33 -0.67 -20.88
N ILE A 74 2.27 -1.12 -20.18
CA ILE A 74 1.57 -0.32 -19.17
C ILE A 74 2.54 0.07 -18.06
N ALA A 75 3.38 -0.86 -17.61
CA ALA A 75 4.38 -0.61 -16.57
C ALA A 75 5.42 0.44 -17.00
N VAL A 76 5.80 0.49 -18.27
CA VAL A 76 6.71 1.51 -18.83
C VAL A 76 6.01 2.87 -18.93
N LEU A 77 4.89 2.93 -19.65
CA LEU A 77 4.16 4.19 -19.92
C LEU A 77 3.70 4.88 -18.63
N SER A 78 3.30 4.09 -17.63
CA SER A 78 2.87 4.61 -16.33
C SER A 78 3.99 5.24 -15.49
N ARG A 79 5.24 5.22 -15.94
CA ARG A 79 6.38 5.87 -15.24
C ARG A 79 6.52 7.35 -15.58
N VAL A 80 5.98 7.80 -16.70
CA VAL A 80 6.07 9.23 -17.09
C VAL A 80 5.48 10.11 -16.01
N GLY A 81 6.21 11.15 -15.61
CA GLY A 81 5.86 12.06 -14.50
C GLY A 81 6.12 11.49 -13.09
N LYS A 82 6.62 10.26 -12.97
CA LYS A 82 6.90 9.63 -11.68
C LYS A 82 8.40 9.49 -11.44
N GLN A 83 8.77 9.46 -10.18
CA GLN A 83 10.13 9.10 -9.76
C GLN A 83 10.32 7.59 -9.89
N VAL A 84 11.51 7.21 -10.33
CA VAL A 84 11.96 5.82 -10.45
C VAL A 84 13.37 5.67 -9.89
N CYS A 85 13.65 4.51 -9.30
CA CYS A 85 14.99 4.12 -8.88
C CYS A 85 15.78 3.58 -10.07
N PHE A 86 17.09 3.84 -10.12
CA PHE A 86 17.98 3.32 -11.16
C PHE A 86 19.44 3.25 -10.70
N THR A 87 20.23 2.45 -11.40
CA THR A 87 21.69 2.52 -11.38
C THR A 87 22.18 3.26 -12.62
N VAL A 88 23.33 3.93 -12.52
CA VAL A 88 23.99 4.57 -13.66
C VAL A 88 24.96 3.54 -14.27
N GLU A 89 24.67 3.11 -15.49
CA GLU A 89 25.45 2.08 -16.17
C GLU A 89 26.70 2.65 -16.86
N SER A 90 26.53 3.81 -17.51
CA SER A 90 27.63 4.52 -18.17
C SER A 90 27.33 6.00 -18.30
N LEU A 91 28.42 6.76 -18.40
CA LEU A 91 28.38 8.17 -18.76
C LEU A 91 29.13 8.37 -20.06
N SER A 92 28.58 9.21 -20.95
CA SER A 92 29.16 9.59 -22.23
C SER A 92 28.86 11.06 -22.53
N ALA A 93 29.27 11.53 -23.70
CA ALA A 93 28.88 12.84 -24.20
C ALA A 93 28.16 12.65 -25.54
N ASP A 94 27.18 13.51 -25.83
CA ASP A 94 26.54 13.56 -27.12
C ASP A 94 27.45 14.21 -28.20
N ALA A 95 26.96 14.30 -29.43
CA ALA A 95 27.70 14.89 -30.54
C ALA A 95 28.09 16.38 -30.35
N LYS A 96 27.46 17.06 -29.37
CA LYS A 96 27.73 18.46 -28.98
C LYS A 96 28.58 18.56 -27.71
N GLY A 97 29.03 17.44 -27.16
CA GLY A 97 29.80 17.38 -25.92
C GLY A 97 28.99 17.49 -24.63
N ALA A 98 27.63 17.50 -24.69
CA ALA A 98 26.80 17.53 -23.50
C ALA A 98 26.79 16.15 -22.80
N PRO A 99 26.83 16.12 -21.46
CA PRO A 99 26.88 14.86 -20.72
C PRO A 99 25.59 14.05 -20.86
N THR A 100 25.73 12.75 -21.11
CA THR A 100 24.64 11.78 -21.22
C THR A 100 24.88 10.60 -20.30
N ALA A 101 23.80 9.96 -19.84
CA ALA A 101 23.85 8.77 -18.99
C ALA A 101 22.94 7.66 -19.50
N LEU A 102 23.43 6.42 -19.43
CA LEU A 102 22.62 5.22 -19.59
C LEU A 102 22.28 4.66 -18.23
N LEU A 103 20.99 4.38 -17.99
CA LEU A 103 20.47 3.97 -16.71
C LEU A 103 19.79 2.59 -16.79
N SER A 104 19.77 1.87 -15.66
CA SER A 104 19.01 0.63 -15.52
C SER A 104 18.13 0.68 -14.26
N ARG A 105 16.82 0.59 -14.44
CA ARG A 105 15.86 0.34 -13.38
C ARG A 105 15.69 -1.15 -13.12
N ARG A 106 15.79 -1.96 -14.16
CA ARG A 106 15.71 -3.42 -14.11
C ARG A 106 16.66 -4.01 -13.10
N LYS A 107 17.93 -3.62 -13.11
CA LYS A 107 18.95 -4.10 -12.16
C LYS A 107 18.60 -3.80 -10.72
N VAL A 108 18.05 -2.61 -10.46
CA VAL A 108 17.58 -2.23 -9.11
C VAL A 108 16.45 -3.12 -8.65
N GLN A 109 15.49 -3.43 -9.53
CA GLN A 109 14.39 -4.34 -9.21
C GLN A 109 14.85 -5.78 -8.99
N GLU A 110 15.78 -6.28 -9.82
CA GLU A 110 16.35 -7.61 -9.68
C GLU A 110 17.09 -7.75 -8.34
N GLN A 111 17.91 -6.76 -7.99
CA GLN A 111 18.61 -6.72 -6.71
C GLN A 111 17.62 -6.67 -5.53
N ALA A 112 16.63 -5.78 -5.57
CA ALA A 112 15.62 -5.65 -4.52
C ALA A 112 14.84 -6.95 -4.33
N MET A 113 14.42 -7.61 -5.40
CA MET A 113 13.72 -8.89 -5.33
C MET A 113 14.59 -9.98 -4.72
N GLU A 114 15.88 -10.03 -5.05
CA GLU A 114 16.80 -11.01 -4.48
C GLU A 114 17.06 -10.75 -2.98
N GLU A 115 17.18 -9.49 -2.57
CA GLU A 115 17.26 -9.09 -1.16
C GLU A 115 15.98 -9.50 -0.41
N MET A 116 14.80 -9.24 -0.99
CA MET A 116 13.50 -9.64 -0.43
C MET A 116 13.39 -11.17 -0.31
N ARG A 117 13.82 -11.93 -1.33
CA ARG A 117 13.79 -13.40 -1.29
C ARG A 117 14.61 -13.98 -0.14
N ARG A 118 15.70 -13.32 0.25
CA ARG A 118 16.58 -13.75 1.35
C ARG A 118 16.07 -13.34 2.72
N GLY A 119 15.50 -12.12 2.84
CA GLY A 119 15.25 -11.52 4.14
C GLY A 119 13.79 -11.26 4.48
N LEU A 120 12.91 -11.07 3.48
CA LEU A 120 11.53 -10.74 3.73
C LEU A 120 10.72 -11.99 4.09
N LYS A 121 10.03 -11.94 5.25
CA LYS A 121 9.24 -13.05 5.79
C LYS A 121 7.75 -12.72 5.83
N PRO A 122 6.85 -13.72 5.76
CA PRO A 122 5.47 -13.54 6.18
C PRO A 122 5.40 -12.94 7.59
N GLY A 123 4.42 -12.08 7.82
CA GLY A 123 4.28 -11.34 9.07
C GLY A 123 5.10 -10.04 9.15
N ALA A 124 6.09 -9.84 8.27
CA ALA A 124 6.92 -8.63 8.30
C ALA A 124 6.10 -7.37 7.99
N VAL A 125 6.24 -6.35 8.84
CA VAL A 125 5.67 -5.01 8.60
C VAL A 125 6.57 -4.25 7.65
N VAL A 126 6.00 -3.76 6.55
CA VAL A 126 6.73 -3.04 5.50
C VAL A 126 6.10 -1.67 5.22
N VAL A 127 6.94 -0.73 4.82
CA VAL A 127 6.48 0.54 4.25
C VAL A 127 6.09 0.31 2.80
N GLY A 128 4.92 0.80 2.40
CA GLY A 128 4.45 0.75 1.03
C GLY A 128 3.97 2.09 0.51
N LYS A 129 3.88 2.21 -0.81
CA LYS A 129 3.25 3.34 -1.50
C LYS A 129 2.20 2.81 -2.47
N VAL A 130 0.97 3.25 -2.32
CA VAL A 130 -0.13 2.85 -3.21
C VAL A 130 0.14 3.41 -4.61
N VAL A 131 0.29 2.54 -5.61
CA VAL A 131 0.61 2.95 -6.99
C VAL A 131 -0.57 2.83 -7.95
N ARG A 132 -1.51 1.93 -7.67
CA ARG A 132 -2.75 1.72 -8.44
C ARG A 132 -3.79 1.04 -7.55
N MET A 133 -5.06 1.26 -7.84
CA MET A 133 -6.18 0.61 -7.16
C MET A 133 -7.16 0.05 -8.18
N GLU A 134 -7.67 -1.15 -7.90
CA GLU A 134 -8.70 -1.86 -8.64
C GLU A 134 -9.75 -2.37 -7.64
N PRO A 135 -10.97 -2.73 -8.08
CA PRO A 135 -12.00 -3.22 -7.15
C PRO A 135 -11.57 -4.43 -6.30
N PHE A 136 -10.70 -5.28 -6.82
CA PHE A 136 -10.20 -6.47 -6.13
C PHE A 136 -9.01 -6.22 -5.19
N GLY A 137 -8.36 -5.05 -5.27
CA GLY A 137 -7.23 -4.74 -4.40
C GLY A 137 -6.42 -3.52 -4.82
N ALA A 138 -5.49 -3.14 -3.94
CA ALA A 138 -4.51 -2.10 -4.18
C ALA A 138 -3.15 -2.70 -4.58
N PHE A 139 -2.50 -2.10 -5.55
CA PHE A 139 -1.12 -2.38 -5.90
C PHE A 139 -0.22 -1.43 -5.13
N VAL A 140 0.72 -1.99 -4.39
CA VAL A 140 1.56 -1.27 -3.44
C VAL A 140 3.03 -1.52 -3.77
N ASP A 141 3.78 -0.47 -4.08
CA ASP A 141 5.24 -0.52 -4.16
C ASP A 141 5.79 -0.67 -2.74
N ILE A 142 6.48 -1.76 -2.46
CA ILE A 142 7.07 -2.07 -1.16
C ILE A 142 8.59 -1.87 -1.13
N GLY A 143 9.15 -1.33 -2.20
CA GLY A 143 10.55 -0.94 -2.28
C GLY A 143 11.13 -1.07 -3.68
N ARG A 144 11.82 -0.03 -4.11
CA ARG A 144 12.54 0.04 -5.40
C ARG A 144 11.71 -0.40 -6.60
N GLY A 145 10.40 -0.11 -6.59
CA GLY A 145 9.47 -0.45 -7.66
C GLY A 145 9.03 -1.92 -7.70
N ILE A 146 9.24 -2.69 -6.63
CA ILE A 146 8.64 -4.02 -6.45
C ILE A 146 7.20 -3.84 -5.97
N VAL A 147 6.26 -4.23 -6.81
CA VAL A 147 4.84 -4.05 -6.57
C VAL A 147 4.21 -5.33 -6.04
N ALA A 148 3.57 -5.23 -4.87
CA ALA A 148 2.82 -6.28 -4.22
C ALA A 148 1.31 -6.02 -4.32
N LEU A 149 0.49 -7.07 -4.19
CA LEU A 149 -0.96 -6.97 -4.18
C LEU A 149 -1.47 -6.95 -2.72
N LEU A 150 -2.30 -5.96 -2.40
CA LEU A 150 -3.10 -5.89 -1.19
C LEU A 150 -4.58 -6.10 -1.55
N PRO A 151 -5.12 -7.33 -1.43
CA PRO A 151 -6.51 -7.63 -1.74
C PRO A 151 -7.49 -6.82 -0.89
N THR A 152 -8.64 -6.44 -1.44
CA THR A 152 -9.63 -5.60 -0.77
C THR A 152 -10.10 -6.21 0.55
N GLU A 153 -10.26 -7.53 0.63
CA GLU A 153 -10.65 -8.28 1.83
C GLU A 153 -9.62 -8.26 2.96
N TYR A 154 -8.36 -7.89 2.66
CA TYR A 154 -7.27 -7.81 3.63
C TYR A 154 -6.95 -6.39 4.07
N ILE A 155 -7.70 -5.39 3.58
CA ILE A 155 -7.44 -3.98 3.92
C ILE A 155 -7.95 -3.64 5.32
N SER A 156 -9.17 -4.07 5.67
CA SER A 156 -9.79 -3.81 6.99
C SER A 156 -10.78 -4.91 7.36
N ALA A 157 -11.11 -5.04 8.66
CA ALA A 157 -12.13 -5.98 9.11
C ALA A 157 -13.54 -5.49 8.75
N ALA A 158 -13.79 -4.19 8.76
CA ALA A 158 -15.00 -3.61 8.21
C ALA A 158 -14.97 -3.75 6.67
N ARG A 159 -16.09 -4.23 6.10
CA ARG A 159 -16.20 -4.48 4.67
C ARG A 159 -16.11 -3.18 3.88
N ILE A 160 -15.33 -3.20 2.82
CA ILE A 160 -15.25 -2.14 1.81
C ILE A 160 -15.46 -2.75 0.43
N ARG A 161 -15.89 -1.93 -0.54
CA ARG A 161 -16.11 -2.37 -1.93
C ARG A 161 -14.93 -2.09 -2.82
N HIS A 162 -14.18 -1.03 -2.49
CA HIS A 162 -13.05 -0.58 -3.28
C HIS A 162 -11.96 -0.01 -2.37
N PRO A 163 -10.67 -0.22 -2.69
CA PRO A 163 -9.57 0.32 -1.88
C PRO A 163 -9.57 1.85 -1.71
N ASN A 164 -10.19 2.60 -2.64
CA ASN A 164 -10.28 4.06 -2.54
C ASN A 164 -11.12 4.56 -1.34
N GLU A 165 -11.87 3.67 -0.70
CA GLU A 165 -12.54 3.98 0.58
C GLU A 165 -11.57 4.07 1.75
N ARG A 166 -10.31 3.64 1.57
CA ARG A 166 -9.24 3.65 2.60
C ARG A 166 -8.00 4.39 2.18
N PHE A 167 -7.67 4.37 0.88
CA PHE A 167 -6.40 4.84 0.36
C PHE A 167 -6.57 5.80 -0.80
N ARG A 168 -5.49 6.55 -1.06
CA ARG A 168 -5.32 7.36 -2.28
C ARG A 168 -4.08 6.88 -3.02
N VAL A 169 -4.08 7.00 -4.35
CA VAL A 169 -2.86 6.74 -5.14
C VAL A 169 -1.78 7.72 -4.73
N GLY A 170 -0.56 7.21 -4.51
CA GLY A 170 0.58 7.97 -4.00
C GLY A 170 0.70 7.96 -2.47
N GLN A 171 -0.32 7.53 -1.74
CA GLN A 171 -0.30 7.49 -0.28
C GLN A 171 0.74 6.50 0.24
N LYS A 172 1.52 6.93 1.23
CA LYS A 172 2.39 6.06 2.02
C LYS A 172 1.55 5.32 3.05
N ILE A 173 1.70 4.01 3.11
CA ILE A 173 1.00 3.13 4.07
C ILE A 173 2.00 2.17 4.72
N LEU A 174 1.59 1.56 5.84
CA LEU A 174 2.19 0.32 6.33
C LEU A 174 1.35 -0.86 5.85
N ALA A 175 1.99 -2.00 5.65
CA ALA A 175 1.32 -3.25 5.34
C ALA A 175 2.10 -4.42 5.92
N VAL A 176 1.48 -5.58 6.01
CA VAL A 176 2.11 -6.82 6.47
C VAL A 176 2.25 -7.76 5.30
N VAL A 177 3.38 -8.41 5.15
CA VAL A 177 3.57 -9.47 4.15
C VAL A 177 2.74 -10.67 4.58
N LYS A 178 1.69 -11.01 3.83
CA LYS A 178 0.84 -12.17 4.12
C LYS A 178 1.42 -13.45 3.53
N VAL A 179 1.79 -13.37 2.25
CA VAL A 179 2.36 -14.49 1.51
C VAL A 179 3.47 -13.98 0.61
N PHE A 180 4.57 -14.70 0.55
CA PHE A 180 5.61 -14.48 -0.44
C PHE A 180 5.85 -15.76 -1.24
N ASP A 181 5.26 -15.83 -2.44
CA ASP A 181 5.55 -16.84 -3.43
C ASP A 181 6.91 -16.51 -4.09
N ARG A 182 7.96 -17.16 -3.57
CA ARG A 182 9.34 -16.91 -3.98
C ARG A 182 9.64 -17.40 -5.39
N GLU A 183 8.93 -18.42 -5.86
CA GLU A 183 9.11 -18.97 -7.22
C GLU A 183 8.55 -18.03 -8.27
N ASN A 184 7.31 -17.59 -8.08
CA ASN A 184 6.62 -16.70 -9.01
C ASN A 184 6.91 -15.21 -8.73
N ARG A 185 7.69 -14.89 -7.71
CA ARG A 185 8.03 -13.52 -7.28
C ARG A 185 6.80 -12.67 -7.00
N ARG A 186 5.77 -13.27 -6.40
CA ARG A 186 4.51 -12.62 -6.07
C ARG A 186 4.40 -12.41 -4.56
N ILE A 187 4.09 -11.19 -4.17
CA ILE A 187 3.93 -10.82 -2.76
C ILE A 187 2.49 -10.37 -2.57
N THR A 188 1.81 -11.01 -1.63
CA THR A 188 0.47 -10.64 -1.17
C THR A 188 0.58 -9.98 0.19
N LEU A 189 -0.04 -8.84 0.33
CA LEU A 189 -0.06 -8.05 1.57
C LEU A 189 -1.39 -8.20 2.30
N THR A 190 -1.36 -7.87 3.57
CA THR A 190 -2.53 -7.61 4.41
C THR A 190 -2.29 -6.34 5.21
N HIS A 191 -3.35 -5.71 5.69
CA HIS A 191 -3.26 -4.41 6.34
C HIS A 191 -4.09 -4.34 7.62
N LYS A 192 -5.19 -5.11 7.69
CA LYS A 192 -6.14 -5.09 8.79
C LYS A 192 -5.50 -5.38 10.15
N GLU A 193 -4.44 -6.16 10.20
CA GLU A 193 -3.73 -6.51 11.42
C GLU A 193 -3.10 -5.29 12.09
N LEU A 194 -2.71 -4.29 11.30
CA LEU A 194 -2.11 -3.05 11.78
C LEU A 194 -3.13 -2.08 12.37
N LEU A 195 -4.43 -2.28 12.09
CA LEU A 195 -5.51 -1.38 12.49
C LEU A 195 -6.13 -1.73 13.85
N GLY A 196 -5.52 -2.67 14.57
CA GLY A 196 -5.94 -3.09 15.90
C GLY A 196 -7.02 -4.16 15.91
N THR A 197 -7.12 -4.85 17.04
CA THR A 197 -8.12 -5.87 17.35
C THR A 197 -9.49 -5.26 17.55
N TRP A 198 -10.52 -6.11 17.68
CA TRP A 198 -11.88 -5.65 17.99
C TRP A 198 -11.92 -4.86 19.31
N LEU A 199 -11.28 -5.38 20.37
CA LEU A 199 -11.26 -4.73 21.69
C LEU A 199 -10.50 -3.40 21.67
N GLU A 200 -9.33 -3.33 21.04
CA GLU A 200 -8.56 -2.10 20.92
C GLU A 200 -9.37 -0.99 20.24
N ASN A 201 -10.12 -1.33 19.20
CA ASN A 201 -10.96 -0.35 18.53
C ASN A 201 -12.22 -0.03 19.35
N ALA A 202 -12.87 -1.02 19.98
CA ALA A 202 -14.06 -0.80 20.79
C ALA A 202 -13.77 0.02 22.07
N SER A 203 -12.56 -0.11 22.65
CA SER A 203 -12.17 0.64 23.86
C SER A 203 -12.13 2.16 23.70
N ARG A 204 -12.21 2.65 22.46
CA ARG A 204 -12.29 4.09 22.15
C ARG A 204 -13.68 4.67 22.35
N PHE A 205 -14.68 3.82 22.61
CA PHE A 205 -16.09 4.17 22.64
C PHE A 205 -16.74 3.68 23.93
N SER A 206 -17.73 4.44 24.39
CA SER A 206 -18.58 4.10 25.53
C SER A 206 -20.04 4.03 25.11
N GLU A 207 -20.86 3.32 25.89
CA GLU A 207 -22.30 3.38 25.74
C GLU A 207 -22.77 4.82 25.93
N GLU A 208 -23.79 5.24 25.21
CA GLU A 208 -24.35 6.59 25.09
C GLU A 208 -23.45 7.61 24.34
N ASP A 209 -22.23 7.26 23.91
CA ASP A 209 -21.48 8.13 23.02
C ASP A 209 -22.23 8.34 21.69
N THR A 210 -22.18 9.58 21.19
CA THR A 210 -22.66 9.91 19.85
C THR A 210 -21.47 10.21 18.96
N VAL A 211 -21.31 9.41 17.91
CA VAL A 211 -20.14 9.41 17.05
C VAL A 211 -20.51 9.36 15.58
N ARG A 212 -19.57 9.78 14.72
CA ARG A 212 -19.72 9.66 13.27
C ARG A 212 -19.37 8.23 12.84
N GLY A 213 -20.15 7.70 11.90
CA GLY A 213 -19.87 6.44 11.21
C GLY A 213 -20.15 6.53 9.73
N THR A 214 -19.85 5.45 9.02
CA THR A 214 -20.13 5.29 7.58
C THR A 214 -20.92 4.01 7.36
N VAL A 215 -22.03 4.09 6.64
CA VAL A 215 -22.87 2.93 6.28
C VAL A 215 -22.09 2.04 5.30
N ARG A 216 -21.85 0.77 5.67
CA ARG A 216 -21.07 -0.21 4.87
C ARG A 216 -21.92 -1.34 4.32
N GLY A 217 -23.13 -1.48 4.75
CA GLY A 217 -24.05 -2.48 4.24
C GLY A 217 -25.45 -2.23 4.73
N VAL A 218 -26.42 -2.38 3.84
CA VAL A 218 -27.87 -2.29 4.13
C VAL A 218 -28.46 -3.67 3.90
N MET A 219 -29.03 -4.27 4.97
CA MET A 219 -29.65 -5.58 4.97
C MET A 219 -31.08 -5.48 5.47
N ASP A 220 -31.90 -6.49 5.20
CA ASP A 220 -33.30 -6.51 5.64
C ASP A 220 -33.49 -6.42 7.16
N TYR A 221 -32.47 -6.86 7.93
CA TYR A 221 -32.47 -6.86 9.39
C TYR A 221 -31.73 -5.68 10.03
N GLY A 222 -31.18 -4.75 9.23
CA GLY A 222 -30.48 -3.59 9.73
C GLY A 222 -29.32 -3.13 8.88
N CYS A 223 -28.72 -2.00 9.28
CA CYS A 223 -27.59 -1.40 8.53
C CYS A 223 -26.29 -1.53 9.35
N PHE A 224 -25.23 -1.99 8.67
CA PHE A 224 -23.88 -1.99 9.23
C PHE A 224 -23.25 -0.61 9.10
N VAL A 225 -22.84 -0.06 10.22
CA VAL A 225 -22.17 1.24 10.30
C VAL A 225 -20.75 1.04 10.83
N GLU A 226 -19.79 1.44 10.05
CA GLU A 226 -18.39 1.45 10.45
C GLU A 226 -18.10 2.65 11.36
N LEU A 227 -17.53 2.38 12.52
CA LEU A 227 -17.07 3.37 13.52
C LEU A 227 -15.56 3.59 13.41
N ALA A 228 -14.84 2.55 13.00
CA ALA A 228 -13.42 2.56 12.69
C ALA A 228 -13.13 1.49 11.63
N PRO A 229 -11.99 1.53 10.91
CA PRO A 229 -11.68 0.56 9.86
C PRO A 229 -11.80 -0.92 10.27
N ASN A 230 -11.53 -1.22 11.55
CA ASN A 230 -11.68 -2.56 12.12
C ASN A 230 -12.84 -2.68 13.09
N LEU A 231 -13.82 -1.78 13.07
CA LEU A 231 -14.95 -1.82 13.99
C LEU A 231 -16.24 -1.38 13.32
N SER A 232 -17.24 -2.23 13.34
CA SER A 232 -18.58 -1.91 12.86
C SER A 232 -19.63 -2.25 13.91
N GLY A 233 -20.68 -1.44 13.95
CA GLY A 233 -21.89 -1.70 14.72
C GLY A 233 -23.09 -1.96 13.78
N LEU A 234 -24.21 -2.36 14.37
CA LEU A 234 -25.46 -2.62 13.69
C LEU A 234 -26.53 -1.67 14.21
N THR A 235 -27.23 -0.99 13.31
CA THR A 235 -28.45 -0.22 13.59
C THR A 235 -29.65 -0.94 13.02
N ASP A 236 -30.86 -0.56 13.47
CA ASP A 236 -32.10 -1.05 12.88
C ASP A 236 -32.19 -0.61 11.40
N GLN A 237 -32.98 -1.34 10.61
CA GLN A 237 -33.19 -1.03 9.20
C GLN A 237 -33.83 0.35 9.03
N ARG A 238 -33.35 1.10 8.02
CA ARG A 238 -33.90 2.40 7.61
C ARG A 238 -33.88 2.50 6.09
N GLU A 239 -34.99 2.91 5.50
CA GLU A 239 -35.14 3.03 4.04
C GLU A 239 -34.39 4.22 3.45
N ASP A 240 -34.05 5.22 4.28
CA ASP A 240 -33.35 6.43 3.89
C ASP A 240 -31.83 6.30 3.89
N LEU A 241 -31.28 5.15 4.34
CA LEU A 241 -29.84 4.89 4.37
C LEU A 241 -29.35 4.14 3.13
N ARG A 242 -28.22 4.58 2.63
CA ARG A 242 -27.51 3.94 1.51
C ARG A 242 -26.06 3.65 1.90
N GLU A 243 -25.47 2.64 1.29
CA GLU A 243 -24.06 2.36 1.49
C GLU A 243 -23.18 3.52 0.99
N GLY A 244 -22.25 3.94 1.85
CA GLY A 244 -21.38 5.10 1.64
C GLY A 244 -21.84 6.35 2.39
N ASP A 245 -23.10 6.39 2.88
CA ASP A 245 -23.60 7.54 3.64
C ASP A 245 -22.82 7.71 4.94
N GLY A 246 -22.51 8.96 5.27
CA GLY A 246 -22.09 9.34 6.61
C GLY A 246 -23.31 9.36 7.53
N VAL A 247 -23.13 8.96 8.78
CA VAL A 247 -24.19 9.01 9.79
C VAL A 247 -23.63 9.45 11.15
N SER A 248 -24.47 10.18 11.91
CA SER A 248 -24.26 10.35 13.33
C SER A 248 -25.04 9.27 14.07
N VAL A 249 -24.38 8.50 14.92
CA VAL A 249 -24.99 7.37 15.65
C VAL A 249 -24.70 7.46 17.13
N THR A 250 -25.69 7.09 17.95
CA THR A 250 -25.49 6.85 19.39
C THR A 250 -25.27 5.37 19.64
N ILE A 251 -24.26 5.04 20.44
CA ILE A 251 -23.91 3.68 20.83
C ILE A 251 -24.85 3.24 21.95
N ARG A 252 -25.69 2.25 21.71
CA ARG A 252 -26.69 1.74 22.67
C ARG A 252 -26.17 0.61 23.53
N SER A 253 -25.29 -0.21 23.01
CA SER A 253 -24.61 -1.26 23.79
C SER A 253 -23.36 -1.75 23.09
N ILE A 254 -22.38 -2.18 23.89
CA ILE A 254 -21.14 -2.81 23.44
C ILE A 254 -21.07 -4.20 24.08
N ARG A 255 -21.01 -5.26 23.25
CA ARG A 255 -21.01 -6.67 23.69
C ARG A 255 -19.77 -7.39 23.15
N PRO A 256 -18.65 -7.35 23.87
CA PRO A 256 -17.38 -7.94 23.41
C PRO A 256 -17.48 -9.46 23.17
N GLU A 257 -18.18 -10.18 24.02
CA GLU A 257 -18.37 -11.63 23.91
C GLU A 257 -19.06 -12.08 22.61
N ARG A 258 -19.75 -11.14 21.95
CA ARG A 258 -20.42 -11.36 20.64
C ARG A 258 -19.84 -10.55 19.50
N MET A 259 -18.84 -9.72 19.78
CA MET A 259 -18.31 -8.71 18.87
C MET A 259 -19.44 -7.86 18.25
N LYS A 260 -20.37 -7.39 19.09
CA LYS A 260 -21.52 -6.62 18.65
C LYS A 260 -21.55 -5.25 19.30
N ILE A 261 -21.84 -4.23 18.49
CA ILE A 261 -22.17 -2.89 18.92
C ILE A 261 -23.56 -2.57 18.36
N LYS A 262 -24.51 -2.25 19.23
CA LYS A 262 -25.83 -1.78 18.82
C LYS A 262 -25.81 -0.27 18.72
N LEU A 263 -26.29 0.24 17.59
CA LEU A 263 -26.29 1.66 17.26
C LEU A 263 -27.72 2.17 17.03
N GLN A 264 -27.90 3.47 17.25
CA GLN A 264 -29.10 4.19 16.84
C GLN A 264 -28.66 5.38 15.98
N VAL A 265 -29.17 5.46 14.75
CA VAL A 265 -28.91 6.60 13.85
C VAL A 265 -29.68 7.81 14.35
N ILE A 266 -28.98 8.92 14.50
CA ILE A 266 -29.54 10.22 14.88
C ILE A 266 -29.78 11.06 13.61
N GLU A 267 -28.77 11.13 12.73
CA GLU A 267 -28.78 11.99 11.54
C GLU A 267 -27.98 11.38 10.41
N VAL A 268 -28.42 11.63 9.17
CA VAL A 268 -27.65 11.32 7.95
C VAL A 268 -26.75 12.50 7.62
N LEU A 269 -25.48 12.22 7.41
CA LEU A 269 -24.43 13.19 7.13
C LEU A 269 -23.87 12.97 5.72
N PRO A 270 -23.20 13.96 5.14
CA PRO A 270 -22.44 13.76 3.90
C PRO A 270 -21.41 12.63 4.04
N PRO A 271 -21.10 11.89 2.96
CA PRO A 271 -20.05 10.87 2.95
C PRO A 271 -18.72 11.40 3.54
N ALA A 272 -18.03 10.57 4.29
CA ALA A 272 -16.71 10.92 4.80
C ALA A 272 -15.63 10.62 3.76
N GLU A 273 -14.68 11.55 3.61
CA GLU A 273 -13.49 11.25 2.82
C GLU A 273 -12.57 10.27 3.55
N PRO A 274 -11.81 9.43 2.81
CA PRO A 274 -10.79 8.58 3.41
C PRO A 274 -9.80 9.42 4.21
N PRO A 275 -9.40 8.99 5.42
CA PRO A 275 -8.46 9.72 6.24
C PRO A 275 -7.09 9.81 5.56
N GLU A 276 -6.40 10.94 5.69
CA GLU A 276 -5.03 11.10 5.18
C GLU A 276 -4.03 10.18 5.88
N THR A 277 -4.26 9.96 7.17
CA THR A 277 -3.43 9.06 7.99
C THR A 277 -4.31 8.00 8.65
N LEU A 278 -3.80 6.77 8.67
CA LEU A 278 -4.49 5.66 9.32
C LEU A 278 -3.95 5.47 10.75
N PRO A 279 -4.83 5.15 11.71
CA PRO A 279 -4.42 4.93 13.10
C PRO A 279 -3.82 3.54 13.24
N TYR A 280 -2.51 3.40 13.02
CA TYR A 280 -1.82 2.13 13.20
C TYR A 280 -1.57 1.83 14.68
N TRP A 281 -1.90 0.62 15.11
CA TRP A 281 -1.58 0.06 16.43
C TRP A 281 -0.24 -0.67 16.40
N ILE A 282 0.12 -1.24 15.25
CA ILE A 282 1.39 -1.92 15.01
C ILE A 282 2.09 -1.17 13.89
N THR A 283 3.32 -0.75 14.12
CA THR A 283 4.07 0.09 13.18
C THR A 283 5.34 -0.57 12.64
N ASP A 284 5.79 -1.66 13.26
CA ASP A 284 7.00 -2.38 12.84
C ASP A 284 7.04 -3.81 13.41
N GLY A 285 8.09 -4.56 13.05
CA GLY A 285 8.34 -5.92 13.51
C GLY A 285 7.78 -7.00 12.59
N VAL A 286 7.76 -8.21 13.10
CA VAL A 286 7.24 -9.40 12.44
C VAL A 286 6.15 -10.01 13.31
N LEU A 287 4.99 -10.26 12.72
CA LEU A 287 3.86 -10.90 13.37
C LEU A 287 3.89 -12.41 13.03
N ASP A 288 3.90 -13.25 14.03
CA ASP A 288 3.71 -14.69 13.82
C ASP A 288 2.21 -15.03 13.73
N ARG A 289 1.41 -14.33 14.53
CA ARG A 289 -0.03 -14.53 14.63
C ARG A 289 -0.73 -13.24 15.06
N TRP A 290 -1.94 -13.01 14.53
CA TRP A 290 -2.83 -11.95 14.98
C TRP A 290 -4.22 -12.48 15.24
N ILE A 291 -4.80 -12.10 16.39
CA ILE A 291 -6.14 -12.52 16.82
C ILE A 291 -7.02 -11.28 16.90
N TYR A 292 -8.00 -11.19 16.04
CA TYR A 292 -8.93 -10.07 16.01
C TYR A 292 -10.00 -10.16 17.11
N SER A 293 -10.48 -11.36 17.40
CA SER A 293 -11.59 -11.61 18.31
C SER A 293 -11.15 -11.48 19.77
N PRO A 294 -12.04 -10.97 20.68
CA PRO A 294 -11.84 -11.04 22.11
C PRO A 294 -11.65 -12.48 22.61
N ALA A 295 -10.86 -12.66 23.66
CA ALA A 295 -10.58 -13.99 24.22
C ALA A 295 -11.83 -14.73 24.73
N ASN A 296 -12.83 -13.97 25.20
CA ASN A 296 -14.12 -14.48 25.69
C ASN A 296 -15.22 -14.52 24.61
N CYS A 297 -14.85 -14.43 23.33
CA CYS A 297 -15.82 -14.42 22.24
C CYS A 297 -16.54 -15.77 22.12
N GLU A 298 -17.88 -15.74 22.07
CA GLU A 298 -18.74 -16.94 21.87
C GLU A 298 -18.63 -17.55 20.47
N ARG A 299 -18.02 -16.83 19.52
CA ARG A 299 -17.83 -17.26 18.14
C ARG A 299 -16.43 -17.82 17.91
N PRO A 300 -16.22 -18.63 16.88
CA PRO A 300 -14.88 -19.04 16.47
C PRO A 300 -13.98 -17.83 16.29
N PRO A 301 -12.74 -17.83 16.81
CA PRO A 301 -11.86 -16.68 16.72
C PRO A 301 -11.46 -16.38 15.26
N VAL A 302 -11.46 -15.11 14.94
CA VAL A 302 -10.89 -14.62 13.67
C VAL A 302 -9.39 -14.45 13.87
N VAL A 303 -8.61 -15.25 13.16
CA VAL A 303 -7.14 -15.33 13.30
C VAL A 303 -6.48 -15.18 11.95
N THR A 304 -5.38 -14.45 11.90
CA THR A 304 -4.42 -14.49 10.80
C THR A 304 -3.12 -15.13 11.30
N GLU A 305 -2.68 -16.18 10.65
CA GLU A 305 -1.39 -16.81 10.89
C GLU A 305 -0.45 -16.48 9.73
N PHE A 306 0.81 -16.24 10.05
CA PHE A 306 1.85 -15.90 9.10
C PHE A 306 2.88 -17.05 9.10
N THR A 307 2.66 -18.00 8.22
CA THR A 307 3.55 -19.14 8.02
C THR A 307 4.23 -19.06 6.66
N GLU A 308 5.49 -19.49 6.60
CA GLU A 308 6.14 -19.67 5.31
C GLU A 308 5.42 -20.78 4.55
N ILE A 309 5.11 -20.53 3.28
CA ILE A 309 4.68 -21.59 2.38
C ILE A 309 5.93 -22.36 1.98
N PRO A 310 5.93 -23.71 2.16
CA PRO A 310 7.07 -24.55 1.82
C PRO A 310 7.47 -24.47 0.35
#